data_cb444db1007eb60834fd6d4eacf3d08f
#
_entry.id   cb444db1007eb60834fd6d4eacf3d08f
#
_cell.length_a   1.000
_cell.length_b   1.000
_cell.length_c   1.000
_cell.angle_alpha   90.00
_cell.angle_beta   90.00
_cell.angle_gamma   90.00
#
_symmetry.space_group_name_H-M   'P 1'
#
loop_
_entity.id
_entity.type
_entity.pdbx_description
1 polymer ?
#
loop_
_entity_poly.entity_id
_entity_poly.type
_entity_poly.pdbx_seq_one_letter_code
_entity_poly.pdbx_strand_id
1 'polypeptide(L)'
;MPKVTANYETVVIFNTKLGEEGIAANVEKFKSLISENGTITNVDEWGKRKLAYAIEDETEGYYMLVEFTSAPECPAELDRIYKITDGVLRSMIIAK
;
A
#
# COMPACT_ATOMS: atom_id res chain seq x y z
N MET A 1 8.82 19.28 -20.87
CA MET A 1 9.14 19.66 -19.49
C MET A 1 9.34 18.43 -18.65
N PRO A 2 10.41 18.37 -17.88
CA PRO A 2 10.57 17.23 -16.99
C PRO A 2 9.46 17.24 -15.93
N LYS A 3 8.91 16.08 -15.66
CA LYS A 3 7.93 15.97 -14.59
C LYS A 3 8.63 16.15 -13.26
N VAL A 4 8.03 16.89 -12.37
CA VAL A 4 8.48 16.96 -10.99
C VAL A 4 8.11 15.62 -10.34
N THR A 5 9.10 14.94 -9.81
CA THR A 5 8.88 13.68 -9.10
C THR A 5 9.38 13.82 -7.67
N ALA A 6 8.81 13.03 -6.78
CA ALA A 6 9.21 13.01 -5.39
C ALA A 6 9.24 11.56 -4.90
N ASN A 7 9.96 11.36 -3.83
CA ASN A 7 10.07 10.04 -3.20
C ASN A 7 8.99 9.91 -2.15
N TYR A 8 8.30 8.77 -2.17
CA TYR A 8 7.22 8.47 -1.25
C TYR A 8 7.39 7.08 -0.67
N GLU A 9 6.77 6.88 0.47
CA GLU A 9 6.72 5.59 1.13
C GLU A 9 5.26 5.33 1.48
N THR A 10 4.76 4.14 1.15
CA THR A 10 3.40 3.75 1.50
C THR A 10 3.43 2.49 2.36
N VAL A 11 2.65 2.50 3.43
CA VAL A 11 2.45 1.34 4.30
C VAL A 11 0.99 0.95 4.19
N VAL A 12 0.75 -0.31 3.87
CA VAL A 12 -0.62 -0.84 3.72
C VAL A 12 -0.78 -2.04 4.64
N ILE A 13 -1.89 -2.07 5.35
CA ILE A 13 -2.25 -3.19 6.20
C ILE A 13 -3.47 -3.86 5.58
N PHE A 14 -3.32 -5.10 5.16
CA PHE A 14 -4.39 -5.89 4.57
C PHE A 14 -5.07 -6.76 5.62
N ASN A 15 -6.36 -7.00 5.44
CA ASN A 15 -7.13 -7.91 6.29
C ASN A 15 -6.71 -9.35 6.00
N THR A 16 -6.30 -10.07 7.05
CA THR A 16 -5.86 -11.45 6.92
C THR A 16 -6.99 -12.41 6.52
N LYS A 17 -8.24 -12.01 6.65
CA LYS A 17 -9.40 -12.79 6.21
C LYS A 17 -9.46 -12.99 4.71
N LEU A 18 -8.73 -12.16 3.94
CA LEU A 18 -8.62 -12.34 2.50
C LEU A 18 -7.92 -13.63 2.11
N GLY A 19 -7.14 -14.21 3.04
CA GLY A 19 -6.30 -15.35 2.74
C GLY A 19 -5.07 -14.95 1.93
N GLU A 20 -4.14 -15.88 1.76
CA GLU A 20 -2.89 -15.59 1.04
C GLU A 20 -3.13 -15.18 -0.41
N GLU A 21 -4.07 -15.82 -1.09
CA GLU A 21 -4.38 -15.50 -2.48
C GLU A 21 -4.97 -14.10 -2.63
N GLY A 22 -5.89 -13.73 -1.75
CA GLY A 22 -6.51 -12.40 -1.77
C GLY A 22 -5.50 -11.31 -1.47
N ILE A 23 -4.63 -11.54 -0.49
CA ILE A 23 -3.57 -10.60 -0.13
C ILE A 23 -2.59 -10.45 -1.30
N ALA A 24 -2.16 -11.57 -1.90
CA ALA A 24 -1.24 -11.55 -3.03
C ALA A 24 -1.84 -10.80 -4.22
N ALA A 25 -3.12 -11.00 -4.50
CA ALA A 25 -3.81 -10.29 -5.58
C ALA A 25 -3.81 -8.79 -5.34
N ASN A 26 -4.09 -8.35 -4.12
CA ASN A 26 -4.07 -6.93 -3.77
C ASN A 26 -2.66 -6.34 -3.83
N VAL A 27 -1.66 -7.08 -3.36
CA VAL A 27 -0.27 -6.65 -3.42
C VAL A 27 0.15 -6.40 -4.87
N GLU A 28 -0.16 -7.34 -5.76
CA GLU A 28 0.17 -7.20 -7.18
C GLU A 28 -0.59 -6.04 -7.83
N LYS A 29 -1.85 -5.86 -7.47
CA LYS A 29 -2.67 -4.76 -7.97
C LYS A 29 -2.03 -3.41 -7.64
N PHE A 30 -1.62 -3.22 -6.39
CA PHE A 30 -1.03 -1.95 -5.97
C PHE A 30 0.37 -1.75 -6.51
N LYS A 31 1.17 -2.81 -6.61
CA LYS A 31 2.49 -2.74 -7.25
C LYS A 31 2.37 -2.31 -8.71
N SER A 32 1.43 -2.90 -9.44
CA SER A 32 1.19 -2.55 -10.84
C SER A 32 0.75 -1.10 -10.98
N LEU A 33 -0.16 -0.67 -10.11
CA LEU A 33 -0.66 0.69 -10.12
C LEU A 33 0.45 1.70 -9.88
N ILE A 34 1.30 1.45 -8.90
CA ILE A 34 2.43 2.32 -8.58
C ILE A 34 3.44 2.31 -9.74
N SER A 35 3.72 1.14 -10.30
CA SER A 35 4.64 0.99 -11.42
C SER A 35 4.17 1.71 -12.68
N GLU A 36 2.86 1.76 -12.92
CA GLU A 36 2.29 2.49 -14.05
C GLU A 36 2.42 4.01 -13.91
N ASN A 37 2.44 4.51 -12.68
CA ASN A 37 2.46 5.94 -12.39
C ASN A 37 3.80 6.45 -11.88
N GLY A 38 4.75 5.56 -11.68
CA GLY A 38 6.06 5.93 -11.15
C GLY A 38 7.02 4.76 -11.17
N THR A 39 8.03 4.82 -10.33
CA THR A 39 9.05 3.79 -10.23
C THR A 39 9.11 3.26 -8.80
N ILE A 40 8.95 1.96 -8.64
CA ILE A 40 9.11 1.31 -7.34
C ILE A 40 10.61 1.18 -7.08
N THR A 41 11.06 1.72 -5.95
CA THR A 41 12.48 1.66 -5.56
C THR A 41 12.75 0.56 -4.55
N ASN A 42 11.74 0.22 -3.73
CA ASN A 42 11.88 -0.87 -2.77
C ASN A 42 10.50 -1.40 -2.37
N VAL A 43 10.42 -2.69 -2.13
CA VAL A 43 9.21 -3.34 -1.60
C VAL A 43 9.63 -4.20 -0.43
N ASP A 44 8.98 -3.98 0.72
CA ASP A 44 9.25 -4.75 1.91
C ASP A 44 7.93 -5.35 2.41
N GLU A 45 7.80 -6.64 2.31
CA GLU A 45 6.60 -7.35 2.79
C GLU A 45 6.92 -7.91 4.17
N TRP A 46 6.35 -7.26 5.18
CA TRP A 46 6.60 -7.65 6.57
C TRP A 46 5.82 -8.89 6.99
N GLY A 47 4.78 -9.24 6.23
CA GLY A 47 3.94 -10.39 6.54
C GLY A 47 2.90 -10.08 7.61
N LYS A 48 2.36 -11.15 8.18
CA LYS A 48 1.35 -11.03 9.23
C LYS A 48 1.97 -10.51 10.50
N ARG A 49 1.33 -9.50 11.07
CA ARG A 49 1.75 -8.91 12.33
C ARG A 49 0.54 -8.69 13.22
N LYS A 50 0.75 -8.83 14.53
CA LYS A 50 -0.28 -8.53 15.50
C LYS A 50 -0.41 -7.02 15.60
N LEU A 51 -1.63 -6.53 15.51
CA LEU A 51 -1.90 -5.11 15.64
C LEU A 51 -1.81 -4.70 17.10
N ALA A 52 -1.35 -3.46 17.35
CA ALA A 52 -1.28 -2.94 18.72
C ALA A 52 -2.68 -2.81 19.33
N TYR A 53 -3.66 -2.57 18.48
CA TYR A 53 -5.08 -2.53 18.85
C TYR A 53 -5.89 -3.01 17.66
N ALA A 54 -7.11 -3.49 17.92
CA ALA A 54 -7.96 -4.00 16.84
C ALA A 54 -8.39 -2.88 15.89
N ILE A 55 -8.35 -3.19 14.59
CA ILE A 55 -8.89 -2.32 13.54
C ILE A 55 -10.05 -3.09 12.92
N GLU A 56 -11.27 -2.52 12.97
CA GLU A 56 -12.48 -3.18 12.48
C GLU A 56 -12.63 -4.60 13.03
N ASP A 57 -12.36 -4.76 14.32
CA ASP A 57 -12.39 -6.04 15.03
C ASP A 57 -11.33 -7.04 14.62
N GLU A 58 -10.36 -6.63 13.79
CA GLU A 58 -9.24 -7.48 13.40
C GLU A 58 -8.05 -7.21 14.29
N THR A 59 -7.45 -8.27 14.82
CA THR A 59 -6.29 -8.18 15.69
C THR A 59 -4.97 -8.42 14.97
N GLU A 60 -5.03 -8.90 13.72
CA GLU A 60 -3.86 -9.15 12.90
C GLU A 60 -4.02 -8.49 11.54
N GLY A 61 -2.91 -8.13 10.95
CA GLY A 61 -2.89 -7.57 9.61
C GLY A 61 -1.64 -7.99 8.85
N TYR A 62 -1.74 -7.99 7.53
CA TYR A 62 -0.59 -8.23 6.67
C TYR A 62 0.00 -6.89 6.28
N TYR A 63 1.24 -6.65 6.65
CA TYR A 63 1.92 -5.37 6.44
C TYR A 63 2.77 -5.40 5.18
N MET A 64 2.65 -4.36 4.38
CA MET A 64 3.50 -4.16 3.21
C MET A 64 3.98 -2.71 3.16
N LEU A 65 5.27 -2.56 2.94
CA LEU A 65 5.90 -1.24 2.74
C LEU A 65 6.39 -1.16 1.31
N VAL A 66 6.06 -0.08 0.60
CA VAL A 66 6.58 0.17 -0.74
C VAL A 66 7.18 1.56 -0.78
N GLU A 67 8.42 1.65 -1.23
CA GLU A 67 9.07 2.92 -1.50
C GLU A 67 9.05 3.16 -3.00
N PHE A 68 8.61 4.33 -3.41
CA PHE A 68 8.47 4.63 -4.84
C PHE A 68 8.72 6.11 -5.12
N THR A 69 9.01 6.39 -6.39
CA THR A 69 9.17 7.75 -6.89
C THR A 69 8.09 7.99 -7.94
N SER A 70 7.36 9.07 -7.82
CA SER A 70 6.28 9.38 -8.74
C SER A 70 5.98 10.87 -8.80
N ALA A 71 5.11 11.25 -9.74
CA ALA A 71 4.56 12.59 -9.77
C ALA A 71 3.71 12.84 -8.51
N PRO A 72 3.56 14.10 -8.09
CA PRO A 72 2.82 14.41 -6.85
C PRO A 72 1.35 13.99 -6.85
N GLU A 73 0.74 13.77 -8.00
CA GLU A 73 -0.65 13.33 -8.10
C GLU A 73 -0.84 11.85 -7.74
N CYS A 74 0.20 11.05 -7.88
CA CYS A 74 0.10 9.61 -7.66
C CYS A 74 -0.30 9.23 -6.23
N PRO A 75 0.27 9.83 -5.17
CA PRO A 75 -0.15 9.49 -3.81
C PRO A 75 -1.63 9.72 -3.54
N ALA A 76 -2.20 10.79 -4.06
CA ALA A 76 -3.62 11.09 -3.86
C ALA A 76 -4.50 10.04 -4.53
N GLU A 77 -4.16 9.64 -5.75
CA GLU A 77 -4.88 8.61 -6.48
C GLU A 77 -4.75 7.25 -5.78
N LEU A 78 -3.57 6.93 -5.31
CA LEU A 78 -3.31 5.69 -4.60
C LEU A 78 -4.11 5.62 -3.29
N ASP A 79 -4.15 6.71 -2.55
CA ASP A 79 -4.93 6.80 -1.32
C ASP A 79 -6.42 6.58 -1.58
N ARG A 80 -6.94 7.17 -2.65
CA ARG A 80 -8.33 7.00 -3.06
C ARG A 80 -8.63 5.53 -3.34
N ILE A 81 -7.74 4.86 -4.06
CA ILE A 81 -7.92 3.45 -4.40
C ILE A 81 -7.84 2.57 -3.16
N TYR A 82 -6.95 2.85 -2.23
CA TYR A 82 -6.88 2.14 -0.97
C TYR A 82 -8.21 2.20 -0.21
N LYS A 83 -8.83 3.39 -0.18
CA LYS A 83 -10.08 3.60 0.56
C LYS A 83 -11.26 2.85 -0.03
N ILE A 84 -11.25 2.61 -1.34
CA ILE A 84 -12.35 1.91 -2.01
C ILE A 84 -12.08 0.41 -2.19
N THR A 85 -10.90 -0.06 -1.81
CA THR A 85 -10.53 -1.47 -1.95
C THR A 85 -10.91 -2.24 -0.70
N ASP A 86 -11.73 -3.27 -0.86
CA ASP A 86 -12.07 -4.16 0.25
C ASP A 86 -10.82 -4.91 0.70
N GLY A 87 -10.71 -5.12 1.99
CA GLY A 87 -9.59 -5.85 2.55
C GLY A 87 -8.40 -5.00 2.97
N VAL A 88 -8.42 -3.70 2.69
CA VAL A 88 -7.41 -2.79 3.22
C VAL A 88 -7.92 -2.26 4.56
N LEU A 89 -7.24 -2.62 5.64
CA LEU A 89 -7.59 -2.15 6.98
C LEU A 89 -7.11 -0.73 7.21
N ARG A 90 -5.90 -0.45 6.74
CA ARG A 90 -5.28 0.86 6.94
C ARG A 90 -4.24 1.09 5.88
N SER A 91 -4.08 2.34 5.50
CA SER A 91 -3.03 2.74 4.57
C SER A 91 -2.45 4.08 5.00
N MET A 92 -1.17 4.26 4.72
CA MET A 92 -0.47 5.51 4.95
C MET A 92 0.44 5.80 3.77
N ILE A 93 0.53 7.06 3.39
CA ILE A 93 1.47 7.51 2.37
C ILE A 93 2.24 8.68 2.96
N ILE A 94 3.56 8.56 2.95
CA ILE A 94 4.44 9.55 3.54
C ILE A 94 5.36 10.09 2.45
N ALA A 95 5.45 11.41 2.36
CA ALA A 95 6.42 12.05 1.49
C ALA A 95 7.78 12.06 2.18
N LYS A 96 8.80 11.63 1.47
CA LYS A 96 10.15 11.61 2.00
C LYS A 96 10.88 12.91 1.76
#